data_bd83abc731d77ee8cb4433ee5d4847d6
#
_entry.id   bd83abc731d77ee8cb4433ee5d4847d6
#
_cell.length_a   1.000
_cell.length_b   1.000
_cell.length_c   1.000
_cell.angle_alpha   90.00
_cell.angle_beta   90.00
_cell.angle_gamma   90.00
#
_symmetry.space_group_name_H-M   'P 1'
#
loop_
_entity.id
_entity.type
_entity.pdbx_description
1 polymer ?
#
loop_
_entity_poly.entity_id
_entity_poly.type
_entity_poly.pdbx_seq_one_letter_code
_entity_poly.pdbx_strand_id
1 'polypeptide(L)'
;SAIGSNLARRFRLDNKTIFMLVGCGASAAIAGIFKAPIAGLVFTIEVLMIDLTMASLLPILIASVTATCFTYVLSGDSSLFSFTLTDSWTVSRTPANIFLGMACGLVALYFIRTMTFFEGIYGRLAKRPYIKWLLGGMVLSTLIFMFPVLYGEGYSAINILLNGRSEADWNILLEHSFFNGHP
;
A
#
# COMPACT_ATOMS: atom_id res chain seq x y z
N SER A 1 -11.17 -3.61 -8.38
CA SER A 1 -11.32 -2.83 -9.63
C SER A 1 -11.75 -3.72 -10.82
N ALA A 2 -11.12 -4.90 -11.07
CA ALA A 2 -11.49 -5.80 -12.17
C ALA A 2 -12.96 -6.28 -12.08
N ILE A 3 -13.44 -6.63 -10.90
CA ILE A 3 -14.84 -7.03 -10.68
C ILE A 3 -15.78 -5.88 -11.05
N GLY A 4 -15.51 -4.65 -10.58
CA GLY A 4 -16.31 -3.48 -10.91
C GLY A 4 -16.37 -3.21 -12.42
N SER A 5 -15.23 -3.30 -13.11
CA SER A 5 -15.15 -3.13 -14.56
C SER A 5 -15.94 -4.21 -15.33
N ASN A 6 -15.79 -5.48 -14.94
CA ASN A 6 -16.51 -6.58 -15.60
C ASN A 6 -18.02 -6.48 -15.38
N LEU A 7 -18.44 -6.14 -14.15
CA LEU A 7 -19.87 -5.94 -13.86
C LEU A 7 -20.45 -4.82 -14.71
N ALA A 8 -19.78 -3.68 -14.75
CA ALA A 8 -20.22 -2.54 -15.54
C ALA A 8 -20.34 -2.84 -17.04
N ARG A 9 -19.37 -3.57 -17.60
CA ARG A 9 -19.41 -4.02 -19.01
C ARG A 9 -20.54 -5.01 -19.27
N ARG A 10 -20.81 -5.90 -18.32
CA ARG A 10 -21.90 -6.87 -18.43
C ARG A 10 -23.27 -6.18 -18.56
N PHE A 11 -23.46 -5.07 -17.83
CA PHE A 11 -24.68 -4.27 -17.89
C PHE A 11 -24.65 -3.18 -18.98
N ARG A 12 -23.59 -3.11 -19.80
CA ARG A 12 -23.40 -2.11 -20.87
C ARG A 12 -23.57 -0.67 -20.39
N LEU A 13 -23.01 -0.39 -19.21
CA LEU A 13 -23.06 0.93 -18.59
C LEU A 13 -22.16 1.92 -19.34
N ASP A 14 -22.48 3.21 -19.18
CA ASP A 14 -21.68 4.30 -19.72
C ASP A 14 -20.25 4.31 -19.14
N ASN A 15 -19.29 4.81 -19.92
CA ASN A 15 -17.88 4.86 -19.55
C ASN A 15 -17.63 5.57 -18.22
N LYS A 16 -18.37 6.62 -17.93
CA LYS A 16 -18.29 7.36 -16.66
C LYS A 16 -18.68 6.48 -15.47
N THR A 17 -19.76 5.71 -15.63
CA THR A 17 -20.23 4.75 -14.62
C THR A 17 -19.27 3.57 -14.47
N ILE A 18 -18.65 3.09 -15.57
CA ILE A 18 -17.61 2.07 -15.53
C ILE A 18 -16.44 2.55 -14.64
N PHE A 19 -15.97 3.77 -14.86
CA PHE A 19 -14.86 4.34 -14.10
C PHE A 19 -15.19 4.48 -12.61
N MET A 20 -16.41 4.90 -12.29
CA MET A 20 -16.90 4.99 -10.91
C MET A 20 -16.98 3.61 -10.24
N LEU A 21 -17.45 2.57 -10.92
CA LEU A 21 -17.51 1.20 -10.39
C LEU A 21 -16.11 0.58 -10.20
N VAL A 22 -15.15 0.94 -11.07
CA VAL A 22 -13.72 0.60 -10.85
C VAL A 22 -13.21 1.25 -9.57
N GLY A 23 -13.57 2.51 -9.35
CA GLY A 23 -13.27 3.24 -8.10
C GLY A 23 -13.89 2.58 -6.87
N CYS A 24 -15.17 2.22 -6.92
CA CYS A 24 -15.82 1.50 -5.83
C CYS A 24 -15.09 0.18 -5.49
N GLY A 25 -14.70 -0.58 -6.52
CA GLY A 25 -13.97 -1.82 -6.33
C GLY A 25 -12.53 -1.64 -5.80
N ALA A 26 -11.86 -0.55 -6.15
CA ALA A 26 -10.54 -0.21 -5.63
C ALA A 26 -10.62 0.24 -4.15
N SER A 27 -11.55 1.16 -3.87
CA SER A 27 -11.81 1.66 -2.52
C SER A 27 -12.20 0.54 -1.55
N ALA A 28 -13.14 -0.31 -1.96
CA ALA A 28 -13.58 -1.46 -1.17
C ALA A 28 -12.43 -2.43 -0.85
N ALA A 29 -11.54 -2.70 -1.80
CA ALA A 29 -10.40 -3.59 -1.58
C ALA A 29 -9.43 -3.02 -0.54
N ILE A 30 -9.05 -1.76 -0.65
CA ILE A 30 -8.14 -1.10 0.30
C ILE A 30 -8.79 -0.94 1.66
N ALA A 31 -10.04 -0.47 1.70
CA ALA A 31 -10.79 -0.30 2.93
C ALA A 31 -10.97 -1.63 3.70
N GLY A 32 -11.22 -2.73 2.98
CA GLY A 32 -11.35 -4.05 3.56
C GLY A 32 -10.05 -4.59 4.14
N ILE A 33 -8.93 -4.45 3.40
CA ILE A 33 -7.63 -4.95 3.87
C ILE A 33 -7.16 -4.19 5.12
N PHE A 34 -7.21 -2.86 5.08
CA PHE A 34 -6.69 -2.02 6.18
C PHE A 34 -7.72 -1.70 7.25
N LYS A 35 -8.98 -2.13 7.09
CA LYS A 35 -10.11 -1.78 7.95
C LYS A 35 -10.27 -0.28 8.14
N ALA A 36 -9.97 0.49 7.11
CA ALA A 36 -9.90 1.94 7.10
C ALA A 36 -10.73 2.52 5.94
N PRO A 37 -12.05 2.72 6.10
CA PRO A 37 -12.93 3.13 5.00
C PRO A 37 -12.58 4.50 4.42
N ILE A 38 -12.19 5.46 5.26
CA ILE A 38 -11.79 6.80 4.80
C ILE A 38 -10.49 6.75 4.01
N ALA A 39 -9.51 5.95 4.44
CA ALA A 39 -8.25 5.79 3.71
C ALA A 39 -8.49 5.16 2.31
N GLY A 40 -9.37 4.15 2.22
CA GLY A 40 -9.77 3.56 0.94
C GLY A 40 -10.44 4.55 0.00
N LEU A 41 -11.31 5.40 0.52
CA LEU A 41 -11.96 6.48 -0.23
C LEU A 41 -10.92 7.47 -0.78
N VAL A 42 -10.10 8.05 0.11
CA VAL A 42 -9.10 9.08 -0.25
C VAL A 42 -8.10 8.55 -1.26
N PHE A 43 -7.56 7.35 -1.01
CA PHE A 43 -6.64 6.70 -1.96
C PHE A 43 -7.25 6.56 -3.36
N THR A 44 -8.49 6.12 -3.43
CA THR A 44 -9.15 5.89 -4.71
C THR A 44 -9.39 7.17 -5.49
N ILE A 45 -9.78 8.25 -4.81
CA ILE A 45 -9.98 9.55 -5.44
C ILE A 45 -8.64 10.09 -5.97
N GLU A 46 -7.59 9.98 -5.18
CA GLU A 46 -6.27 10.49 -5.52
C GLU A 46 -5.64 9.71 -6.68
N VAL A 47 -5.65 8.38 -6.63
CA VAL A 47 -5.01 7.53 -7.64
C VAL A 47 -5.78 7.50 -8.95
N LEU A 48 -7.10 7.47 -8.89
CA LEU A 48 -7.93 7.44 -10.10
C LEU A 48 -8.28 8.82 -10.62
N MET A 49 -7.88 9.91 -9.93
CA MET A 49 -8.19 11.29 -10.29
C MET A 49 -9.69 11.49 -10.58
N ILE A 50 -10.54 10.88 -9.76
CA ILE A 50 -11.99 10.97 -9.91
C ILE A 50 -12.45 12.36 -9.48
N ASP A 51 -13.31 12.97 -10.27
CA ASP A 51 -13.90 14.27 -9.92
C ASP A 51 -14.63 14.20 -8.57
N LEU A 52 -14.31 15.16 -7.69
CA LEU A 52 -14.88 15.29 -6.35
C LEU A 52 -16.33 15.81 -6.43
N THR A 53 -17.23 15.00 -6.98
CA THR A 53 -18.66 15.29 -6.98
C THR A 53 -19.38 14.38 -5.99
N MET A 54 -20.50 14.86 -5.42
CA MET A 54 -21.31 14.01 -4.52
C MET A 54 -21.80 12.74 -5.21
N ALA A 55 -21.99 12.78 -6.52
CA ALA A 55 -22.40 11.62 -7.32
C ALA A 55 -21.31 10.53 -7.39
N SER A 56 -20.03 10.89 -7.31
CA SER A 56 -18.91 9.94 -7.28
C SER A 56 -18.47 9.56 -5.86
N LEU A 57 -18.51 10.50 -4.93
CA LEU A 57 -18.06 10.28 -3.55
C LEU A 57 -18.94 9.30 -2.79
N LEU A 58 -20.27 9.45 -2.87
CA LEU A 58 -21.21 8.63 -2.11
C LEU A 58 -21.09 7.13 -2.45
N PRO A 59 -21.11 6.69 -3.72
CA PRO A 59 -20.96 5.27 -4.04
C PRO A 59 -19.62 4.69 -3.59
N ILE A 60 -18.52 5.43 -3.71
CA ILE A 60 -17.18 4.99 -3.28
C ILE A 60 -17.11 4.87 -1.77
N LEU A 61 -17.68 5.83 -1.03
CA LEU A 61 -17.77 5.78 0.44
C LEU A 61 -18.61 4.60 0.92
N ILE A 62 -19.78 4.37 0.34
CA ILE A 62 -20.65 3.23 0.69
C ILE A 62 -19.91 1.93 0.43
N ALA A 63 -19.23 1.79 -0.70
CA ALA A 63 -18.46 0.60 -1.05
C ALA A 63 -17.32 0.34 -0.04
N SER A 64 -16.59 1.38 0.36
CA SER A 64 -15.50 1.24 1.33
C SER A 64 -15.99 0.88 2.74
N VAL A 65 -17.06 1.53 3.21
CA VAL A 65 -17.66 1.23 4.52
C VAL A 65 -18.22 -0.19 4.55
N THR A 66 -18.98 -0.58 3.52
CA THR A 66 -19.57 -1.92 3.44
C THR A 66 -18.48 -3.01 3.41
N ALA A 67 -17.41 -2.80 2.64
CA ALA A 67 -16.30 -3.73 2.60
C ALA A 67 -15.60 -3.86 3.96
N THR A 68 -15.39 -2.75 4.64
CA THR A 68 -14.80 -2.75 6.00
C THR A 68 -15.69 -3.49 6.99
N CYS A 69 -16.99 -3.20 7.01
CA CYS A 69 -17.94 -3.90 7.88
C CYS A 69 -17.93 -5.41 7.60
N PHE A 70 -17.95 -5.80 6.32
CA PHE A 70 -17.91 -7.20 5.94
C PHE A 70 -16.63 -7.90 6.38
N THR A 71 -15.49 -7.21 6.26
CA THR A 71 -14.20 -7.74 6.73
C THR A 71 -14.18 -7.91 8.25
N TYR A 72 -14.77 -6.99 9.02
CA TYR A 72 -14.91 -7.15 10.47
C TYR A 72 -15.74 -8.39 10.84
N VAL A 73 -16.81 -8.65 10.11
CA VAL A 73 -17.67 -9.83 10.37
C VAL A 73 -16.91 -11.13 10.06
N LEU A 74 -16.12 -11.18 8.98
CA LEU A 74 -15.42 -12.39 8.58
C LEU A 74 -14.12 -12.64 9.32
N SER A 75 -13.33 -11.59 9.55
CA SER A 75 -11.95 -11.69 10.08
C SER A 75 -11.83 -11.24 11.54
N GLY A 76 -12.94 -10.86 12.17
CA GLY A 76 -12.92 -10.31 13.53
C GLY A 76 -12.15 -9.00 13.64
N ASP A 77 -11.64 -8.69 14.83
CA ASP A 77 -10.96 -7.42 15.13
C ASP A 77 -9.44 -7.43 14.84
N SER A 78 -8.92 -8.49 14.23
CA SER A 78 -7.49 -8.54 13.86
C SER A 78 -7.17 -7.45 12.84
N SER A 79 -6.39 -6.44 13.25
CA SER A 79 -5.84 -5.42 12.35
C SER A 79 -4.52 -5.90 11.73
N LEU A 80 -4.22 -5.46 10.51
CA LEU A 80 -2.97 -5.77 9.82
C LEU A 80 -1.75 -5.21 10.58
N PHE A 81 -1.93 -4.03 11.18
CA PHE A 81 -0.93 -3.38 12.03
C PHE A 81 -1.47 -3.28 13.44
N SER A 82 -0.86 -4.01 14.36
CA SER A 82 -1.16 -3.91 15.79
C SER A 82 -0.15 -2.97 16.43
N PHE A 83 -0.61 -1.88 16.99
CA PHE A 83 0.22 -0.98 17.79
C PHE A 83 -0.56 -0.52 19.01
N THR A 84 0.13 -0.36 20.12
CA THR A 84 -0.46 0.18 21.34
C THR A 84 -0.21 1.68 21.41
N LEU A 85 -1.28 2.46 21.38
CA LEU A 85 -1.19 3.89 21.66
C LEU A 85 -0.97 4.07 23.18
N THR A 86 0.27 4.42 23.54
CA THR A 86 0.61 4.73 24.93
C THR A 86 0.14 6.11 25.36
N ASP A 87 -0.03 7.01 24.42
CA ASP A 87 -0.42 8.42 24.66
C ASP A 87 -1.59 8.83 23.77
N SER A 88 -2.56 9.50 24.38
CA SER A 88 -3.65 10.15 23.62
C SER A 88 -3.14 11.35 22.84
N TRP A 89 -3.85 11.67 21.76
CA TRP A 89 -3.53 12.82 20.93
C TRP A 89 -3.65 14.12 21.72
N THR A 90 -2.62 14.97 21.67
CA THR A 90 -2.61 16.31 22.28
C THR A 90 -2.27 17.37 21.22
N VAL A 91 -2.88 18.56 21.35
CA VAL A 91 -2.66 19.67 20.41
C VAL A 91 -1.19 20.09 20.36
N SER A 92 -0.44 19.92 21.45
CA SER A 92 0.99 20.27 21.48
C SER A 92 1.86 19.42 20.54
N ARG A 93 1.35 18.27 20.07
CA ARG A 93 2.03 17.40 19.09
C ARG A 93 1.77 17.78 17.62
N THR A 94 0.90 18.77 17.39
CA THR A 94 0.57 19.21 16.02
C THR A 94 1.79 19.65 15.20
N PRO A 95 2.77 20.40 15.73
CA PRO A 95 3.98 20.74 14.97
C PRO A 95 4.78 19.51 14.53
N ALA A 96 4.91 18.51 15.42
CA ALA A 96 5.61 17.27 15.09
C ALA A 96 4.91 16.50 13.96
N ASN A 97 3.57 16.47 13.95
CA ASN A 97 2.79 15.84 12.88
C ASN A 97 2.96 16.58 11.54
N ILE A 98 3.09 17.91 11.55
CA ILE A 98 3.37 18.68 10.34
C ILE A 98 4.76 18.32 9.78
N PHE A 99 5.80 18.28 10.64
CA PHE A 99 7.13 17.86 10.22
C PHE A 99 7.14 16.42 9.69
N LEU A 100 6.41 15.52 10.33
CA LEU A 100 6.24 14.14 9.85
C LEU A 100 5.60 14.11 8.46
N GLY A 101 4.53 14.88 8.24
CA GLY A 101 3.89 15.00 6.93
C GLY A 101 4.83 15.54 5.85
N MET A 102 5.65 16.55 6.17
CA MET A 102 6.68 17.06 5.24
C MET A 102 7.73 15.99 4.93
N ALA A 103 8.21 15.27 5.94
CA ALA A 103 9.17 14.17 5.73
C ALA A 103 8.58 13.06 4.86
N CYS A 104 7.35 12.64 5.11
CA CYS A 104 6.65 11.67 4.27
C CYS A 104 6.50 12.17 2.82
N GLY A 105 6.20 13.44 2.61
CA GLY A 105 6.12 14.05 1.28
C GLY A 105 7.46 14.01 0.53
N LEU A 106 8.57 14.28 1.21
CA LEU A 106 9.92 14.19 0.63
C LEU A 106 10.28 12.74 0.26
N VAL A 107 9.96 11.78 1.13
CA VAL A 107 10.17 10.35 0.86
C VAL A 107 9.31 9.89 -0.33
N ALA A 108 8.07 10.31 -0.41
CA ALA A 108 7.19 10.01 -1.54
C ALA A 108 7.75 10.58 -2.85
N LEU A 109 8.24 11.82 -2.85
CA LEU A 109 8.87 12.44 -4.00
C LEU A 109 10.14 11.70 -4.44
N TYR A 110 10.96 11.29 -3.48
CA TYR A 110 12.14 10.45 -3.74
C TYR A 110 11.74 9.11 -4.37
N PHE A 111 10.73 8.45 -3.81
CA PHE A 111 10.21 7.18 -4.31
C PHE A 111 9.71 7.30 -5.76
N ILE A 112 8.88 8.30 -6.05
CA ILE A 112 8.36 8.54 -7.41
C ILE A 112 9.50 8.78 -8.41
N ARG A 113 10.48 9.62 -8.05
CA ARG A 113 11.63 9.89 -8.92
C ARG A 113 12.45 8.63 -9.19
N THR A 114 12.68 7.84 -8.16
CA THR A 114 13.42 6.58 -8.26
C THR A 114 12.68 5.58 -9.15
N MET A 115 11.37 5.42 -8.97
CA MET A 115 10.54 4.56 -9.81
C MET A 115 10.56 5.00 -11.27
N THR A 116 10.36 6.29 -11.54
CA THR A 116 10.39 6.83 -12.91
C THR A 116 11.77 6.66 -13.56
N PHE A 117 12.85 6.82 -12.79
CA PHE A 117 14.21 6.59 -13.27
C PHE A 117 14.43 5.13 -13.69
N PHE A 118 14.04 4.18 -12.84
CA PHE A 118 14.14 2.75 -13.18
C PHE A 118 13.23 2.38 -14.35
N GLU A 119 12.00 2.90 -14.40
CA GLU A 119 11.10 2.70 -15.53
C GLU A 119 11.71 3.19 -16.83
N GLY A 120 12.39 4.34 -16.83
CA GLY A 120 13.13 4.87 -17.97
C GLY A 120 14.27 3.95 -18.44
N ILE A 121 15.03 3.37 -17.51
CA ILE A 121 16.08 2.40 -17.80
C ILE A 121 15.48 1.12 -18.40
N TYR A 122 14.47 0.57 -17.75
CA TYR A 122 13.79 -0.64 -18.22
C TYR A 122 13.03 -0.41 -19.54
N GLY A 123 12.54 0.80 -19.78
CA GLY A 123 11.91 1.19 -21.04
C GLY A 123 12.86 1.08 -22.23
N ARG A 124 14.15 1.38 -22.06
CA ARG A 124 15.17 1.23 -23.10
C ARG A 124 15.44 -0.23 -23.48
N LEU A 125 15.19 -1.15 -22.55
CA LEU A 125 15.28 -2.61 -22.78
C LEU A 125 14.00 -3.21 -23.39
N ALA A 126 13.00 -2.41 -23.72
CA ALA A 126 11.69 -2.86 -24.21
C ALA A 126 11.78 -3.73 -25.49
N LYS A 127 12.84 -3.56 -26.30
CA LYS A 127 13.07 -4.34 -27.53
C LYS A 127 13.43 -5.82 -27.27
N ARG A 128 13.79 -6.19 -26.04
CA ARG A 128 14.20 -7.56 -25.68
C ARG A 128 13.54 -8.00 -24.36
N PRO A 129 12.27 -8.43 -24.38
CA PRO A 129 11.49 -8.73 -23.18
C PRO A 129 12.14 -9.80 -22.30
N TYR A 130 12.75 -10.82 -22.90
CA TYR A 130 13.40 -11.90 -22.13
C TYR A 130 14.61 -11.43 -21.32
N ILE A 131 15.41 -10.52 -21.87
CA ILE A 131 16.56 -9.94 -21.17
C ILE A 131 16.10 -9.07 -20.00
N LYS A 132 15.02 -8.34 -20.19
CA LYS A 132 14.39 -7.54 -19.14
C LYS A 132 13.95 -8.39 -17.95
N TRP A 133 13.32 -9.52 -18.23
CA TRP A 133 12.88 -10.46 -17.21
C TRP A 133 14.06 -11.11 -16.47
N LEU A 134 15.06 -11.56 -17.21
CA LEU A 134 16.25 -12.19 -16.64
C LEU A 134 17.02 -11.21 -15.72
N LEU A 135 17.27 -9.98 -16.20
CA LEU A 135 17.96 -8.94 -15.43
C LEU A 135 17.18 -8.55 -14.17
N GLY A 136 15.87 -8.32 -14.29
CA GLY A 136 15.02 -7.97 -13.15
C GLY A 136 14.98 -9.09 -12.12
N GLY A 137 14.82 -10.34 -12.57
CA GLY A 137 14.85 -11.51 -11.70
C GLY A 137 16.18 -11.72 -11.00
N MET A 138 17.30 -11.54 -11.70
CA MET A 138 18.63 -11.67 -11.12
C MET A 138 18.90 -10.60 -10.05
N VAL A 139 18.57 -9.34 -10.33
CA VAL A 139 18.72 -8.24 -9.36
C VAL A 139 17.84 -8.48 -8.13
N LEU A 140 16.58 -8.85 -8.34
CA LEU A 140 15.65 -9.12 -7.24
C LEU A 140 16.11 -10.31 -6.40
N SER A 141 16.55 -11.40 -7.04
CA SER A 141 17.07 -12.59 -6.35
C SER A 141 18.29 -12.27 -5.50
N THR A 142 19.21 -11.47 -6.03
CA THR A 142 20.40 -11.03 -5.29
C THR A 142 20.03 -10.15 -4.09
N LEU A 143 19.09 -9.23 -4.27
CA LEU A 143 18.61 -8.39 -3.17
C LEU A 143 17.92 -9.21 -2.06
N ILE A 144 17.07 -10.16 -2.43
CA ILE A 144 16.39 -11.05 -1.46
C ILE A 144 17.42 -11.93 -0.74
N PHE A 145 18.45 -12.42 -1.45
CA PHE A 145 19.52 -13.20 -0.83
C PHE A 145 20.33 -12.38 0.20
N MET A 146 20.62 -11.11 -0.11
CA MET A 146 21.31 -10.22 0.82
C MET A 146 20.42 -9.77 1.98
N PHE A 147 19.14 -9.49 1.70
CA PHE A 147 18.17 -8.96 2.64
C PHE A 147 16.89 -9.79 2.62
N PRO A 148 16.82 -10.91 3.37
CA PRO A 148 15.63 -11.78 3.41
C PRO A 148 14.36 -11.06 3.84
N VAL A 149 14.46 -9.93 4.54
CA VAL A 149 13.32 -9.07 4.92
C VAL A 149 12.54 -8.55 3.70
N LEU A 150 13.19 -8.47 2.53
CA LEU A 150 12.55 -8.09 1.26
C LEU A 150 11.69 -9.21 0.66
N TYR A 151 11.73 -10.41 1.22
CA TYR A 151 10.89 -11.51 0.77
C TYR A 151 9.48 -11.38 1.36
N GLY A 152 8.49 -11.30 0.48
CA GLY A 152 7.10 -11.18 0.87
C GLY A 152 6.60 -9.73 0.98
N GLU A 153 5.53 -9.54 1.73
CA GLU A 153 4.81 -8.27 1.84
C GLU A 153 5.40 -7.29 2.86
N GLY A 154 6.35 -7.76 3.70
CA GLY A 154 7.02 -6.94 4.69
C GLY A 154 6.17 -6.55 5.92
N TYR A 155 4.94 -7.04 6.04
CA TYR A 155 4.06 -6.70 7.19
C TYR A 155 4.66 -7.12 8.53
N SER A 156 5.35 -8.26 8.57
CA SER A 156 6.04 -8.73 9.79
C SER A 156 7.13 -7.75 10.22
N ALA A 157 7.93 -7.27 9.27
CA ALA A 157 8.97 -6.28 9.53
C ALA A 157 8.37 -4.95 10.03
N ILE A 158 7.28 -4.49 9.43
CA ILE A 158 6.58 -3.27 9.86
C ILE A 158 6.02 -3.44 11.28
N ASN A 159 5.41 -4.58 11.61
CA ASN A 159 4.91 -4.85 12.96
C ASN A 159 6.02 -4.89 14.00
N ILE A 160 7.17 -5.48 13.68
CA ILE A 160 8.36 -5.47 14.55
C ILE A 160 8.87 -4.05 14.75
N LEU A 161 8.96 -3.24 13.69
CA LEU A 161 9.36 -1.84 13.76
C LEU A 161 8.42 -0.99 14.62
N LEU A 162 7.11 -1.26 14.55
CA LEU A 162 6.10 -0.52 15.31
C LEU A 162 6.06 -0.92 16.80
N ASN A 163 6.26 -2.20 17.10
CA ASN A 163 6.11 -2.75 18.45
C ASN A 163 7.41 -3.21 19.08
N GLY A 164 8.44 -3.47 18.27
CA GLY A 164 9.74 -3.97 18.75
C GLY A 164 10.49 -2.92 19.57
N ARG A 165 10.72 -3.22 20.83
CA ARG A 165 11.50 -2.39 21.76
C ARG A 165 12.74 -3.11 22.26
N SER A 166 12.93 -4.38 21.91
CA SER A 166 14.05 -5.21 22.37
C SER A 166 15.04 -5.50 21.24
N GLU A 167 16.30 -5.70 21.59
CA GLU A 167 17.35 -6.15 20.66
C GLU A 167 17.00 -7.51 20.02
N ALA A 168 16.24 -8.35 20.74
CA ALA A 168 15.78 -9.64 20.23
C ALA A 168 14.85 -9.48 19.01
N ASP A 169 14.00 -8.46 18.98
CA ASP A 169 13.09 -8.20 17.85
C ASP A 169 13.85 -7.77 16.60
N TRP A 170 14.95 -7.01 16.77
CA TRP A 170 15.84 -6.64 15.66
C TRP A 170 16.62 -7.83 15.13
N ASN A 171 17.07 -8.72 16.02
CA ASN A 171 17.77 -9.93 15.63
C ASN A 171 16.90 -10.85 14.79
N ILE A 172 15.60 -10.94 15.06
CA ILE A 172 14.65 -11.70 14.22
C ILE A 172 14.61 -11.19 12.77
N LEU A 173 14.69 -9.86 12.56
CA LEU A 173 14.74 -9.28 11.22
C LEU A 173 16.03 -9.60 10.47
N LEU A 174 17.12 -9.80 11.20
CA LEU A 174 18.45 -10.03 10.66
C LEU A 174 18.88 -11.51 10.70
N GLU A 175 18.11 -12.38 11.34
CA GLU A 175 18.47 -13.77 11.65
C GLU A 175 18.85 -14.60 10.40
N HIS A 176 18.31 -14.28 9.26
CA HIS A 176 18.60 -14.93 7.98
C HIS A 176 19.38 -14.03 7.01
N SER A 177 19.86 -12.88 7.46
CA SER A 177 20.67 -11.97 6.63
C SER A 177 22.12 -12.47 6.56
N PHE A 178 22.73 -12.29 5.38
CA PHE A 178 24.17 -12.59 5.17
C PHE A 178 25.07 -11.86 6.17
N PHE A 179 24.62 -10.78 6.77
CA PHE A 179 25.35 -9.99 7.75
C PHE A 179 25.25 -10.50 9.20
N ASN A 180 24.44 -11.51 9.47
CA ASN A 180 24.24 -12.04 10.84
C ASN A 180 25.33 -13.03 11.29
N GLY A 181 26.43 -13.11 10.59
CA GLY A 181 27.55 -14.04 10.91
C GLY A 181 28.90 -13.38 11.20
N HIS A 182 28.97 -12.05 11.22
CA HIS A 182 30.21 -11.34 11.50
C HIS A 182 30.02 -10.37 12.67
N PRO A 183 30.73 -10.62 13.82
CA PRO A 183 30.79 -9.71 14.95
C PRO A 183 31.45 -8.39 14.54
#